data_abf22b4a93ee1ace380c7a9af9f5b112
#
_entry.id   abf22b4a93ee1ace380c7a9af9f5b112
#
_cell.length_a   1.000
_cell.length_b   1.000
_cell.length_c   1.000
_cell.angle_alpha   90.00
_cell.angle_beta   90.00
_cell.angle_gamma   90.00
#
_symmetry.space_group_name_H-M   'P 1'
#
loop_
_entity.id
_entity.type
_entity.pdbx_description
1 polymer ?
#
loop_
_entity_poly.entity_id
_entity_poly.type
_entity_poly.pdbx_seq_one_letter_code
_entity_poly.pdbx_strand_id
1 'polypeptide(L)'
;MEVEQLLKDALEEIFILRLGLMFGGRRPNPLARALDALARGDRIKVSEQVRGSPVHVAEVARVIHGVIDQLGAGAPSAGLYHYSGIGEVNAYSFMETVLANASQYEPFQGARDLMDLTSDGTGITNSLSLDCAEIRHQFGIQQLGWREFVPRAVQRYIELYAEG
;
A
#
# COMPACT_ATOMS: atom_id res chain seq x y z
N MET A 1 -10.57 6.57 -14.41
CA MET A 1 -10.47 6.58 -15.90
C MET A 1 -11.10 7.84 -16.49
N GLU A 2 -12.33 8.20 -16.12
CA GLU A 2 -13.00 9.39 -16.64
C GLU A 2 -12.25 10.70 -16.30
N VAL A 3 -11.82 10.88 -15.05
CA VAL A 3 -11.03 12.05 -14.61
C VAL A 3 -9.69 12.13 -15.32
N GLU A 4 -9.00 11.01 -15.49
CA GLU A 4 -7.69 10.98 -16.19
C GLU A 4 -7.85 11.38 -17.67
N GLN A 5 -8.95 10.98 -18.31
CA GLN A 5 -9.22 11.36 -19.68
C GLN A 5 -9.51 12.86 -19.80
N LEU A 6 -10.37 13.39 -18.92
CA LEU A 6 -10.65 14.84 -18.87
C LEU A 6 -9.38 15.67 -18.65
N LEU A 7 -8.46 15.20 -17.79
CA LEU A 7 -7.19 15.89 -17.57
C LEU A 7 -6.28 15.85 -18.80
N LYS A 8 -6.21 14.70 -19.49
CA LYS A 8 -5.43 14.56 -20.73
C LYS A 8 -5.97 15.42 -21.86
N ASP A 9 -7.28 15.59 -21.92
CA ASP A 9 -7.94 16.43 -22.94
C ASP A 9 -7.76 17.93 -22.65
N ALA A 10 -7.58 18.30 -21.38
CA ALA A 10 -7.47 19.69 -20.93
C ALA A 10 -6.02 20.22 -20.85
N LEU A 11 -5.04 19.34 -20.73
CA LEU A 11 -3.64 19.70 -20.48
C LEU A 11 -2.71 19.06 -21.53
N GLU A 12 -1.84 19.85 -22.13
CA GLU A 12 -0.86 19.36 -23.13
C GLU A 12 0.20 18.44 -22.49
N GLU A 13 0.59 18.74 -21.24
CA GLU A 13 1.54 17.94 -20.49
C GLU A 13 0.96 17.58 -19.13
N ILE A 14 0.82 16.28 -18.86
CA ILE A 14 0.33 15.79 -17.58
C ILE A 14 1.09 14.53 -17.15
N PHE A 15 1.54 14.53 -15.90
CA PHE A 15 2.09 13.36 -15.23
C PHE A 15 1.02 12.70 -14.36
N ILE A 16 0.64 11.48 -14.68
CA ILE A 16 -0.32 10.69 -13.90
C ILE A 16 0.41 9.54 -13.24
N LEU A 17 0.37 9.48 -11.92
CA LEU A 17 0.93 8.37 -11.14
C LEU A 17 -0.20 7.56 -10.48
N ARG A 18 -0.42 6.35 -10.98
CA ARG A 18 -1.29 5.37 -10.31
C ARG A 18 -0.49 4.60 -9.27
N LEU A 19 -1.07 4.46 -8.10
CA LEU A 19 -0.42 3.80 -6.97
C LEU A 19 -1.08 2.47 -6.63
N GLY A 20 -0.28 1.52 -6.19
CA GLY A 20 -0.76 0.29 -5.57
C GLY A 20 -1.45 0.55 -4.24
N LEU A 21 -1.87 -0.53 -3.56
CA LEU A 21 -2.51 -0.44 -2.25
C LEU A 21 -1.57 0.19 -1.22
N MET A 22 -1.90 1.41 -0.80
CA MET A 22 -1.09 2.13 0.18
C MET A 22 -1.38 1.70 1.61
N PHE A 23 -0.33 1.62 2.44
CA PHE A 23 -0.43 1.38 3.87
C PHE A 23 0.49 2.31 4.68
N GLY A 24 0.25 2.39 5.99
CA GLY A 24 0.99 3.28 6.89
C GLY A 24 0.48 4.73 6.87
N GLY A 25 1.14 5.61 7.62
CA GLY A 25 0.74 7.01 7.75
C GLY A 25 -0.52 7.23 8.60
N ARG A 26 -1.25 8.32 8.29
CA ARG A 26 -2.50 8.66 8.99
C ARG A 26 -3.68 7.86 8.47
N ARG A 27 -4.74 7.74 9.28
CA ARG A 27 -6.02 7.16 8.89
C ARG A 27 -6.71 7.98 7.78
N PRO A 28 -7.59 7.38 6.97
CA PRO A 28 -7.89 5.94 6.94
C PRO A 28 -6.92 5.18 6.02
N ASN A 29 -6.45 4.00 6.45
CA ASN A 29 -5.73 3.06 5.60
C ASN A 29 -6.04 1.61 6.04
N PRO A 30 -5.83 0.58 5.18
CA PRO A 30 -6.20 -0.80 5.51
C PRO A 30 -5.56 -1.35 6.77
N LEU A 31 -4.28 -1.06 7.01
CA LEU A 31 -3.55 -1.46 8.21
C LEU A 31 -4.18 -0.87 9.47
N ALA A 32 -4.40 0.44 9.50
CA ALA A 32 -4.97 1.11 10.65
C ALA A 32 -6.39 0.60 10.96
N ARG A 33 -7.25 0.42 9.94
CA ARG A 33 -8.60 -0.12 10.14
C ARG A 33 -8.59 -1.53 10.74
N ALA A 34 -7.69 -2.39 10.27
CA ALA A 34 -7.56 -3.73 10.81
C ALA A 34 -7.05 -3.72 12.26
N LEU A 35 -6.01 -2.95 12.55
CA LEU A 35 -5.49 -2.82 13.91
C LEU A 35 -6.52 -2.18 14.86
N ASP A 36 -7.31 -1.19 14.41
CA ASP A 36 -8.41 -0.61 15.19
C ASP A 36 -9.46 -1.66 15.58
N ALA A 37 -9.87 -2.50 14.64
CA ALA A 37 -10.83 -3.56 14.90
C ALA A 37 -10.28 -4.57 15.90
N LEU A 38 -9.06 -5.04 15.68
CA LEU A 38 -8.39 -6.01 16.56
C LEU A 38 -8.13 -5.46 17.97
N ALA A 39 -7.78 -4.19 18.11
CA ALA A 39 -7.59 -3.55 19.41
C ALA A 39 -8.90 -3.49 20.23
N ARG A 40 -10.07 -3.47 19.56
CA ARG A 40 -11.38 -3.58 20.21
C ARG A 40 -11.82 -5.03 20.49
N GLY A 41 -11.03 -6.01 20.08
CA GLY A 41 -11.42 -7.44 20.15
C GLY A 41 -12.37 -7.88 19.05
N ASP A 42 -12.57 -7.07 18.01
CA ASP A 42 -13.41 -7.42 16.87
C ASP A 42 -12.70 -8.44 15.98
N ARG A 43 -13.45 -9.39 15.43
CA ARG A 43 -12.92 -10.31 14.42
C ARG A 43 -12.82 -9.61 13.06
N ILE A 44 -11.73 -9.84 12.34
CA ILE A 44 -11.56 -9.36 10.96
C ILE A 44 -11.58 -10.51 9.96
N LYS A 45 -12.21 -10.26 8.82
CA LYS A 45 -12.25 -11.21 7.70
C LYS A 45 -11.25 -10.78 6.64
N VAL A 46 -10.36 -11.68 6.26
CA VAL A 46 -9.27 -11.40 5.31
C VAL A 46 -9.24 -12.46 4.21
N SER A 47 -9.15 -12.03 2.96
CA SER A 47 -9.20 -12.91 1.79
C SER A 47 -7.82 -13.32 1.30
N GLU A 48 -7.67 -14.57 0.89
CA GLU A 48 -6.51 -15.04 0.12
C GLU A 48 -6.61 -14.72 -1.38
N GLN A 49 -7.80 -14.45 -1.87
CA GLN A 49 -8.06 -14.26 -3.30
C GLN A 49 -7.73 -12.84 -3.77
N VAL A 50 -7.76 -11.86 -2.87
CA VAL A 50 -7.33 -10.49 -3.18
C VAL A 50 -5.82 -10.41 -3.03
N ARG A 51 -5.13 -10.18 -4.12
CA ARG A 51 -3.68 -10.05 -4.18
C ARG A 51 -3.28 -8.66 -4.66
N GLY A 52 -2.07 -8.25 -4.33
CA GLY A 52 -1.52 -6.97 -4.79
C GLY A 52 -0.11 -6.75 -4.28
N SER A 53 0.48 -5.65 -4.68
CA SER A 53 1.81 -5.23 -4.26
C SER A 53 1.68 -3.99 -3.37
N PRO A 54 1.56 -4.16 -2.03
CA PRO A 54 1.39 -3.03 -1.12
C PRO A 54 2.58 -2.08 -1.16
N VAL A 55 2.31 -0.79 -0.99
CA VAL A 55 3.34 0.25 -0.95
C VAL A 55 3.16 1.13 0.29
N HIS A 56 4.25 1.39 1.01
CA HIS A 56 4.22 2.27 2.17
C HIS A 56 4.18 3.74 1.75
N VAL A 57 3.42 4.57 2.47
CA VAL A 57 3.27 6.00 2.15
C VAL A 57 4.59 6.78 2.11
N ALA A 58 5.58 6.43 2.93
CA ALA A 58 6.90 7.05 2.89
C ALA A 58 7.65 6.74 1.59
N GLU A 59 7.43 5.55 1.04
CA GLU A 59 8.01 5.15 -0.24
C GLU A 59 7.35 5.91 -1.40
N VAL A 60 6.03 6.09 -1.35
CA VAL A 60 5.32 6.94 -2.32
C VAL A 60 5.86 8.37 -2.27
N ALA A 61 6.08 8.92 -1.08
CA ALA A 61 6.66 10.25 -0.94
C ALA A 61 8.07 10.36 -1.54
N ARG A 62 8.92 9.33 -1.33
CA ARG A 62 10.25 9.25 -1.95
C ARG A 62 10.17 9.26 -3.47
N VAL A 63 9.25 8.48 -4.03
CA VAL A 63 9.04 8.38 -5.48
C VAL A 63 8.58 9.70 -6.05
N ILE A 64 7.57 10.34 -5.45
CA ILE A 64 7.06 11.64 -5.88
C ILE A 64 8.18 12.70 -5.85
N HIS A 65 8.97 12.73 -4.77
CA HIS A 65 10.11 13.64 -4.67
C HIS A 65 11.13 13.41 -5.81
N GLY A 66 11.53 12.17 -6.03
CA GLY A 66 12.48 11.84 -7.09
C GLY A 66 11.97 12.14 -8.51
N VAL A 67 10.66 12.01 -8.74
CA VAL A 67 10.04 12.43 -10.01
C VAL A 67 10.08 13.95 -10.14
N ILE A 68 9.67 14.70 -9.11
CA ILE A 68 9.68 16.18 -9.14
C ILE A 68 11.07 16.73 -9.40
N ASP A 69 12.09 16.19 -8.76
CA ASP A 69 13.49 16.59 -8.97
C ASP A 69 13.93 16.39 -10.43
N GLN A 70 13.58 15.24 -11.01
CA GLN A 70 13.95 14.93 -12.40
C GLN A 70 13.15 15.78 -13.40
N LEU A 71 11.87 16.03 -13.15
CA LEU A 71 11.08 16.95 -13.97
C LEU A 71 11.65 18.36 -13.91
N GLY A 72 12.07 18.83 -12.74
CA GLY A 72 12.77 20.11 -12.55
C GLY A 72 14.11 20.18 -13.28
N ALA A 73 14.75 19.04 -13.52
CA ALA A 73 15.99 18.92 -14.30
C ALA A 73 15.74 18.72 -15.81
N GLY A 74 14.50 18.78 -16.27
CA GLY A 74 14.14 18.70 -17.70
C GLY A 74 13.81 17.28 -18.20
N ALA A 75 13.52 16.33 -17.32
CA ALA A 75 12.98 15.04 -17.75
C ALA A 75 11.59 15.23 -18.40
N PRO A 76 11.21 14.36 -19.39
CA PRO A 76 9.88 14.39 -19.99
C PRO A 76 8.77 14.29 -18.93
N SER A 77 7.80 15.20 -19.01
CA SER A 77 6.75 15.35 -17.98
C SER A 77 5.48 14.56 -18.27
N ALA A 78 5.14 14.35 -19.54
CA ALA A 78 3.87 13.72 -19.92
C ALA A 78 3.93 12.20 -19.83
N GLY A 79 2.91 11.60 -19.22
CA GLY A 79 2.77 10.16 -19.21
C GLY A 79 1.88 9.60 -18.09
N LEU A 80 1.55 8.32 -18.26
CA LEU A 80 0.86 7.51 -17.26
C LEU A 80 1.85 6.51 -16.67
N TYR A 81 2.10 6.64 -15.41
CA TYR A 81 3.05 5.82 -14.66
C TYR A 81 2.36 5.05 -13.55
N HIS A 82 2.91 3.91 -13.21
CA HIS A 82 2.44 3.08 -12.12
C HIS A 82 3.54 2.90 -11.08
N TYR A 83 3.16 2.88 -9.81
CA TYR A 83 4.08 2.54 -8.74
C TYR A 83 3.41 1.72 -7.63
N SER A 84 4.06 0.63 -7.25
CA SER A 84 3.68 -0.23 -6.12
C SER A 84 4.93 -0.83 -5.47
N GLY A 85 4.79 -1.48 -4.32
CA GLY A 85 5.88 -2.23 -3.71
C GLY A 85 6.30 -3.42 -4.56
N ILE A 86 7.50 -3.95 -4.35
CA ILE A 86 7.93 -5.20 -4.98
C ILE A 86 7.35 -6.42 -4.23
N GLY A 87 6.96 -7.41 -5.00
CA GLY A 87 6.43 -8.68 -4.48
C GLY A 87 4.93 -8.64 -4.25
N GLU A 88 4.23 -9.45 -5.04
CA GLU A 88 2.80 -9.67 -4.87
C GLU A 88 2.54 -10.50 -3.60
N VAL A 89 1.51 -10.13 -2.87
CA VAL A 89 1.06 -10.81 -1.65
C VAL A 89 -0.46 -10.83 -1.58
N ASN A 90 -1.05 -11.88 -1.02
CA ASN A 90 -2.49 -11.86 -0.70
C ASN A 90 -2.75 -11.07 0.60
N ALA A 91 -3.98 -10.63 0.77
CA ALA A 91 -4.36 -9.81 1.91
C ALA A 91 -4.14 -10.54 3.25
N TYR A 92 -4.36 -11.87 3.28
CA TYR A 92 -4.15 -12.68 4.48
C TYR A 92 -2.69 -12.68 4.91
N SER A 93 -1.76 -13.02 4.00
CA SER A 93 -0.32 -13.04 4.31
C SER A 93 0.25 -11.65 4.61
N PHE A 94 -0.32 -10.58 4.01
CA PHE A 94 0.01 -9.22 4.40
C PHE A 94 -0.37 -8.96 5.86
N MET A 95 -1.60 -9.31 6.25
CA MET A 95 -2.07 -9.13 7.63
C MET A 95 -1.33 -10.03 8.63
N GLU A 96 -0.97 -11.26 8.28
CA GLU A 96 -0.10 -12.11 9.12
C GLU A 96 1.22 -11.39 9.43
N THR A 97 1.84 -10.78 8.42
CA THR A 97 3.09 -10.02 8.62
C THR A 97 2.87 -8.80 9.52
N VAL A 98 1.75 -8.09 9.35
CA VAL A 98 1.38 -6.95 10.23
C VAL A 98 1.20 -7.43 11.67
N LEU A 99 0.44 -8.49 11.90
CA LEU A 99 0.17 -9.03 13.24
C LEU A 99 1.42 -9.59 13.92
N ALA A 100 2.31 -10.23 13.17
CA ALA A 100 3.60 -10.69 13.71
C ALA A 100 4.42 -9.52 14.29
N ASN A 101 4.35 -8.35 13.66
CA ASN A 101 5.00 -7.14 14.15
C ASN A 101 4.21 -6.44 15.27
N ALA A 102 2.88 -6.54 15.27
CA ALA A 102 2.03 -5.92 16.27
C ALA A 102 1.98 -6.72 17.58
N SER A 103 2.19 -8.04 17.55
CA SER A 103 2.07 -8.94 18.72
C SER A 103 3.00 -8.63 19.89
N GLN A 104 4.06 -7.85 19.67
CA GLN A 104 4.93 -7.37 20.74
C GLN A 104 4.26 -6.29 21.62
N TYR A 105 3.16 -5.70 21.16
CA TYR A 105 2.40 -4.68 21.89
C TYR A 105 1.17 -5.32 22.55
N GLU A 106 0.92 -4.97 23.82
CA GLU A 106 -0.12 -5.59 24.66
C GLU A 106 -1.50 -5.69 24.00
N PRO A 107 -2.03 -4.65 23.32
CA PRO A 107 -3.38 -4.73 22.72
C PRO A 107 -3.52 -5.78 21.62
N PHE A 108 -2.40 -6.29 21.08
CA PHE A 108 -2.38 -7.22 19.94
C PHE A 108 -1.85 -8.62 20.31
N GLN A 109 -1.59 -8.87 21.58
CA GLN A 109 -1.25 -10.23 22.03
C GLN A 109 -2.44 -11.15 21.82
N GLY A 110 -2.27 -12.23 21.03
CA GLY A 110 -3.36 -13.15 20.66
C GLY A 110 -4.29 -12.64 19.56
N ALA A 111 -4.10 -11.44 19.02
CA ALA A 111 -4.96 -10.89 17.97
C ALA A 111 -5.02 -11.73 16.68
N ARG A 112 -4.05 -12.63 16.46
CA ARG A 112 -4.09 -13.58 15.33
C ARG A 112 -5.32 -14.49 15.37
N ASP A 113 -5.82 -14.85 16.55
CA ASP A 113 -7.00 -15.70 16.74
C ASP A 113 -8.30 -14.97 16.34
N LEU A 114 -8.24 -13.67 16.16
CA LEU A 114 -9.34 -12.83 15.68
C LEU A 114 -9.35 -12.65 14.15
N MET A 115 -8.39 -13.24 13.44
CA MET A 115 -8.29 -13.14 11.98
C MET A 115 -8.89 -14.38 11.31
N ASP A 116 -9.99 -14.21 10.63
CA ASP A 116 -10.68 -15.26 9.87
C ASP A 116 -10.29 -15.19 8.39
N LEU A 117 -9.88 -16.32 7.86
CA LEU A 117 -9.70 -16.49 6.43
C LEU A 117 -11.05 -16.58 5.74
N THR A 118 -11.21 -15.83 4.66
CA THR A 118 -12.41 -15.89 3.84
C THR A 118 -12.09 -16.21 2.38
N SER A 119 -13.00 -16.96 1.76
CA SER A 119 -13.03 -17.22 0.32
C SER A 119 -14.45 -16.91 -0.18
N ASP A 120 -14.55 -16.29 -1.36
CA ASP A 120 -15.85 -16.09 -2.03
C ASP A 120 -16.35 -17.36 -2.75
N GLY A 121 -15.59 -18.45 -2.68
CA GLY A 121 -15.93 -19.73 -3.30
C GLY A 121 -15.79 -19.76 -4.82
N THR A 122 -15.41 -18.67 -5.47
CA THR A 122 -15.27 -18.61 -6.93
C THR A 122 -13.97 -19.21 -7.44
N GLY A 123 -12.96 -19.32 -6.60
CA GLY A 123 -11.60 -19.71 -6.97
C GLY A 123 -10.87 -18.66 -7.84
N ILE A 124 -11.49 -17.52 -8.10
CA ILE A 124 -10.90 -16.44 -8.89
C ILE A 124 -10.00 -15.59 -8.01
N THR A 125 -8.76 -15.42 -8.44
CA THR A 125 -7.80 -14.52 -7.78
C THR A 125 -7.85 -13.17 -8.48
N ASN A 126 -8.16 -12.12 -7.71
CA ASN A 126 -8.11 -10.74 -8.19
C ASN A 126 -6.75 -10.13 -7.86
N SER A 127 -5.92 -9.91 -8.89
CA SER A 127 -4.64 -9.20 -8.72
C SER A 127 -4.82 -7.70 -8.94
N LEU A 128 -4.36 -6.93 -7.96
CA LEU A 128 -4.27 -5.48 -7.98
C LEU A 128 -2.81 -5.01 -8.17
N SER A 129 -1.96 -5.90 -8.68
CA SER A 129 -0.55 -5.58 -8.97
C SER A 129 -0.45 -4.66 -10.19
N LEU A 130 0.49 -3.73 -10.13
CA LEU A 130 0.76 -2.76 -11.18
C LEU A 130 2.09 -3.07 -11.86
N ASP A 131 2.13 -2.93 -13.19
CA ASP A 131 3.38 -2.93 -13.93
C ASP A 131 4.09 -1.57 -13.76
N CYS A 132 5.24 -1.59 -13.12
CA CYS A 132 6.05 -0.40 -12.83
C CYS A 132 7.25 -0.25 -13.78
N ALA A 133 7.23 -0.91 -14.94
CA ALA A 133 8.35 -0.87 -15.88
C ALA A 133 8.62 0.54 -16.41
N GLU A 134 7.56 1.31 -16.74
CA GLU A 134 7.68 2.66 -17.29
C GLU A 134 8.34 3.65 -16.33
N ILE A 135 7.92 3.70 -15.07
CA ILE A 135 8.53 4.62 -14.09
C ILE A 135 9.99 4.25 -13.82
N ARG A 136 10.31 2.96 -13.84
CA ARG A 136 11.70 2.48 -13.71
C ARG A 136 12.54 2.87 -14.92
N HIS A 137 12.00 2.70 -16.12
CA HIS A 137 12.71 3.01 -17.37
C HIS A 137 12.93 4.51 -17.50
N GLN A 138 11.89 5.31 -17.29
CA GLN A 138 11.94 6.77 -17.50
C GLN A 138 12.69 7.51 -16.40
N PHE A 139 12.52 7.14 -15.14
CA PHE A 139 13.05 7.86 -13.98
C PHE A 139 14.08 7.08 -13.17
N GLY A 140 14.44 5.86 -13.59
CA GLY A 140 15.37 5.01 -12.82
C GLY A 140 14.83 4.58 -11.45
N ILE A 141 13.54 4.79 -11.18
CA ILE A 141 12.93 4.54 -9.88
C ILE A 141 12.67 3.04 -9.72
N GLN A 142 13.34 2.44 -8.74
CA GLN A 142 13.14 1.04 -8.39
C GLN A 142 12.13 0.90 -7.26
N GLN A 143 11.38 -0.21 -7.29
CA GLN A 143 10.46 -0.59 -6.24
C GLN A 143 11.22 -1.13 -5.03
N LEU A 144 10.69 -0.88 -3.83
CA LEU A 144 11.20 -1.44 -2.57
C LEU A 144 10.25 -2.49 -2.01
N GLY A 145 10.78 -3.37 -1.18
CA GLY A 145 10.02 -4.42 -0.52
C GLY A 145 9.08 -3.83 0.55
N TRP A 146 7.79 -4.13 0.47
CA TRP A 146 6.80 -3.64 1.43
C TRP A 146 7.02 -4.13 2.86
N ARG A 147 7.64 -5.32 3.03
CA ARG A 147 7.90 -5.94 4.34
C ARG A 147 8.81 -5.08 5.22
N GLU A 148 9.77 -4.40 4.63
CA GLU A 148 10.72 -3.55 5.33
C GLU A 148 10.06 -2.37 6.06
N PHE A 149 8.89 -1.96 5.57
CA PHE A 149 8.14 -0.83 6.13
C PHE A 149 7.11 -1.25 7.18
N VAL A 150 6.76 -2.52 7.30
CA VAL A 150 5.72 -2.98 8.23
C VAL A 150 6.06 -2.66 9.69
N PRO A 151 7.29 -2.93 10.20
CA PRO A 151 7.62 -2.60 11.59
C PRO A 151 7.38 -1.13 11.91
N ARG A 152 7.86 -0.24 11.02
CA ARG A 152 7.69 1.21 11.19
C ARG A 152 6.22 1.65 11.09
N ALA A 153 5.45 1.04 10.20
CA ALA A 153 4.04 1.35 10.05
C ALA A 153 3.23 0.95 11.29
N VAL A 154 3.53 -0.20 11.88
CA VAL A 154 2.92 -0.67 13.14
C VAL A 154 3.34 0.23 14.30
N GLN A 155 4.63 0.50 14.46
CA GLN A 155 5.12 1.40 15.50
C GLN A 155 4.42 2.76 15.42
N ARG A 156 4.32 3.34 14.22
CA ARG A 156 3.68 4.64 14.03
C ARG A 156 2.18 4.60 14.34
N TYR A 157 1.52 3.49 14.05
CA TYR A 157 0.13 3.29 14.46
C TYR A 157 0.00 3.32 15.98
N ILE A 158 0.85 2.60 16.72
CA ILE A 158 0.86 2.57 18.18
C ILE A 158 1.05 3.97 18.75
N GLU A 159 2.08 4.70 18.30
CA GLU A 159 2.36 6.08 18.74
C GLU A 159 1.18 7.04 18.55
N LEU A 160 0.40 6.86 17.50
CA LEU A 160 -0.68 7.80 17.15
C LEU A 160 -2.04 7.44 17.73
N TYR A 161 -2.29 6.14 18.01
CA TYR A 161 -3.66 5.67 18.15
C TYR A 161 -3.90 4.62 19.26
N ALA A 162 -2.88 4.02 19.84
CA ALA A 162 -3.04 3.00 20.87
C ALA A 162 -2.94 3.54 22.30
N GLU A 163 -2.54 4.80 22.47
CA GLU A 163 -2.39 5.46 23.78
C GLU A 163 -3.58 6.38 24.12
N GLY A 164 -4.72 6.26 23.40
CA GLY A 164 -5.89 7.11 23.58
C GLY A 164 -7.13 6.40 24.12
#